data_49ea84f7cc1484958f7c4037faa4560d
#
_entry.id   49ea84f7cc1484958f7c4037faa4560d
#
_cell.length_a   1.000
_cell.length_b   1.000
_cell.length_c   1.000
_cell.angle_alpha   90.00
_cell.angle_beta   90.00
_cell.angle_gamma   90.00
#
_symmetry.space_group_name_H-M   'P 1'
#
loop_
_entity.id
_entity.type
_entity.pdbx_description
1 polymer ?
#
loop_
_entity_poly.entity_id
_entity_poly.type
_entity_poly.pdbx_seq_one_letter_code
_entity_poly.pdbx_strand_id
1 'polypeptide(L)'
;MEALKTVERFRVIRTIDVAVTCYPERTYKAALTAAQRTVRRLVKKDLLRRYRTDRFQTVYGLTKKGADWLDEHGVEATSSVRRVSDMTNPEHRLWLQFLVLCAEARGLKALTESELLRELNRGVTDVSRVRQGYLKVRVQRPQGAIERDLRPDFVAFEADGVTWGEVDRSKRGAEREASLAALVGAIGRTAADGQVVRRMVVFCKTERIEQRALAVLRHLALELAHHVLIEGRFHLRETEPGIFEVWTALLSPLPGGRSQLVDTRIGHVGVQRLPIWLPKVRVDSSNRHSTAGWFNENYLPYRKDGGWG
;
A
#
# COMPACT_ATOMS: atom_id res chain seq x y z
N MET A 1 20.29 2.72 -15.99
CA MET A 1 19.12 3.62 -15.84
C MET A 1 18.08 2.99 -14.91
N GLU A 2 17.41 1.89 -15.28
CA GLU A 2 16.28 1.32 -14.57
C GLU A 2 16.52 1.01 -13.09
N ALA A 3 17.63 0.37 -12.77
CA ALA A 3 17.98 0.11 -11.36
C ALA A 3 18.12 1.38 -10.50
N LEU A 4 18.60 2.50 -11.06
CA LEU A 4 18.67 3.78 -10.32
C LEU A 4 17.27 4.39 -10.14
N LYS A 5 16.41 4.32 -11.16
CA LYS A 5 15.01 4.75 -11.06
C LYS A 5 14.25 3.96 -9.98
N THR A 6 14.47 2.64 -9.92
CA THR A 6 13.88 1.79 -8.88
C THR A 6 14.35 2.21 -7.47
N VAL A 7 15.65 2.56 -7.33
CA VAL A 7 16.16 3.05 -6.04
C VAL A 7 15.59 4.43 -5.71
N GLU A 8 15.44 5.31 -6.67
CA GLU A 8 14.79 6.62 -6.47
C GLU A 8 13.36 6.42 -5.98
N ARG A 9 12.59 5.59 -6.68
CA ARG A 9 11.20 5.31 -6.39
C ARG A 9 10.97 4.86 -4.95
N PHE A 10 11.74 3.89 -4.47
CA PHE A 10 11.57 3.25 -3.17
C PHE A 10 12.53 3.74 -2.08
N ARG A 11 13.46 4.62 -2.41
CA ARG A 11 14.51 5.19 -1.54
C ARG A 11 15.51 4.16 -1.01
N VAL A 12 15.11 2.92 -0.85
CA VAL A 12 15.95 1.80 -0.39
C VAL A 12 15.47 0.51 -1.02
N ILE A 13 16.41 -0.27 -1.58
CA ILE A 13 16.09 -1.54 -2.26
C ILE A 13 17.07 -2.66 -1.88
N ARG A 14 16.64 -3.90 -2.06
CA ARG A 14 17.49 -5.09 -2.01
C ARG A 14 17.93 -5.48 -3.42
N THR A 15 18.97 -6.30 -3.54
CA THR A 15 19.39 -6.86 -4.85
C THR A 15 18.27 -7.68 -5.52
N ILE A 16 17.44 -8.38 -4.73
CA ILE A 16 16.33 -9.15 -5.27
C ILE A 16 15.26 -8.25 -5.90
N ASP A 17 15.04 -7.07 -5.35
CA ASP A 17 14.07 -6.12 -5.87
C ASP A 17 14.54 -5.58 -7.23
N VAL A 18 15.85 -5.34 -7.40
CA VAL A 18 16.45 -5.03 -8.71
C VAL A 18 16.29 -6.21 -9.68
N ALA A 19 16.38 -7.45 -9.21
CA ALA A 19 16.17 -8.62 -10.07
C ALA A 19 14.74 -8.67 -10.61
N VAL A 20 13.75 -8.39 -9.76
CA VAL A 20 12.33 -8.37 -10.16
C VAL A 20 12.03 -7.24 -11.16
N THR A 21 12.52 -6.03 -10.89
CA THR A 21 12.16 -4.86 -11.69
C THR A 21 12.97 -4.73 -12.99
N CYS A 22 14.23 -5.15 -12.98
CA CYS A 22 15.12 -4.94 -14.12
C CYS A 22 15.32 -6.20 -14.98
N TYR A 23 14.97 -7.38 -14.49
CA TYR A 23 15.21 -8.66 -15.17
C TYR A 23 14.03 -9.63 -15.01
N PRO A 24 12.78 -9.18 -15.18
CA PRO A 24 11.60 -10.00 -14.92
C PRO A 24 11.50 -11.22 -15.86
N GLU A 25 12.07 -11.11 -17.06
CA GLU A 25 12.04 -12.16 -18.08
C GLU A 25 13.00 -13.34 -17.78
N ARG A 26 13.92 -13.18 -16.80
CA ARG A 26 14.94 -14.19 -16.51
C ARG A 26 14.51 -15.14 -15.41
N THR A 27 15.07 -16.34 -15.43
CA THR A 27 14.94 -17.24 -14.28
C THR A 27 15.50 -16.58 -13.02
N TYR A 28 14.96 -16.90 -11.86
CA TYR A 28 15.36 -16.30 -10.58
C TYR A 28 16.88 -16.24 -10.38
N LYS A 29 17.60 -17.35 -10.61
CA LYS A 29 19.05 -17.42 -10.44
C LYS A 29 19.80 -16.49 -11.41
N ALA A 30 19.38 -16.46 -12.66
CA ALA A 30 20.00 -15.60 -13.69
C ALA A 30 19.70 -14.11 -13.42
N ALA A 31 18.47 -13.76 -13.06
CA ALA A 31 18.06 -12.41 -12.70
C ALA A 31 18.82 -11.90 -11.48
N LEU A 32 18.92 -12.71 -10.41
CA LEU A 32 19.65 -12.35 -9.20
C LEU A 32 21.15 -12.12 -9.47
N THR A 33 21.77 -12.99 -10.31
CA THR A 33 23.17 -12.83 -10.70
C THR A 33 23.37 -11.52 -11.50
N ALA A 34 22.47 -11.20 -12.44
CA ALA A 34 22.52 -9.97 -13.21
C ALA A 34 22.34 -8.74 -12.30
N ALA A 35 21.38 -8.76 -11.39
CA ALA A 35 21.14 -7.71 -10.42
C ALA A 35 22.36 -7.48 -9.50
N GLN A 36 22.97 -8.56 -9.00
CA GLN A 36 24.21 -8.45 -8.20
C GLN A 36 25.34 -7.77 -8.96
N ARG A 37 25.55 -8.12 -10.23
CA ARG A 37 26.57 -7.47 -11.09
C ARG A 37 26.23 -5.99 -11.31
N THR A 38 24.97 -5.68 -11.60
CA THR A 38 24.50 -4.30 -11.80
C THR A 38 24.73 -3.45 -10.55
N VAL A 39 24.27 -3.92 -9.39
CA VAL A 39 24.43 -3.18 -8.13
C VAL A 39 25.89 -2.99 -7.77
N ARG A 40 26.75 -4.01 -7.90
CA ARG A 40 28.19 -3.89 -7.65
C ARG A 40 28.83 -2.83 -8.55
N ARG A 41 28.47 -2.80 -9.85
CA ARG A 41 28.96 -1.80 -10.80
C ARG A 41 28.51 -0.39 -10.43
N LEU A 42 27.26 -0.20 -10.00
CA LEU A 42 26.72 1.09 -9.59
C LEU A 42 27.37 1.58 -8.29
N VAL A 43 27.63 0.68 -7.33
CA VAL A 43 28.38 1.01 -6.10
C VAL A 43 29.82 1.40 -6.44
N LYS A 44 30.52 0.66 -7.35
CA LYS A 44 31.87 0.99 -7.80
C LYS A 44 31.95 2.37 -8.48
N LYS A 45 30.88 2.79 -9.17
CA LYS A 45 30.78 4.11 -9.81
C LYS A 45 30.33 5.23 -8.84
N ASP A 46 30.15 4.89 -7.56
CA ASP A 46 29.62 5.79 -6.53
C ASP A 46 28.24 6.39 -6.87
N LEU A 47 27.41 5.65 -7.61
CA LEU A 47 26.03 6.03 -7.88
C LEU A 47 25.06 5.44 -6.82
N LEU A 48 25.42 4.32 -6.23
CA LEU A 48 24.70 3.69 -5.12
C LEU A 48 25.60 3.57 -3.89
N ARG A 49 24.95 3.72 -2.72
CA ARG A 49 25.54 3.43 -1.42
C ARG A 49 24.96 2.13 -0.87
N ARG A 50 25.83 1.31 -0.31
CA ARG A 50 25.44 0.07 0.38
C ARG A 50 25.20 0.35 1.86
N TYR A 51 24.11 -0.19 2.40
CA TYR A 51 23.82 -0.18 3.83
C TYR A 51 23.61 -1.59 4.34
N ARG A 52 23.73 -1.75 5.65
CA ARG A 52 23.37 -2.98 6.35
C ARG A 52 22.33 -2.61 7.43
N THR A 53 21.14 -3.20 7.36
CA THR A 53 20.09 -2.98 8.35
C THR A 53 20.39 -3.74 9.64
N ASP A 54 19.70 -3.40 10.73
CA ASP A 54 19.81 -4.08 12.04
C ASP A 54 19.53 -5.59 11.95
N ARG A 55 18.73 -6.00 10.96
CA ARG A 55 18.47 -7.41 10.66
C ARG A 55 19.45 -8.00 9.64
N PHE A 56 20.62 -7.42 9.49
CA PHE A 56 21.69 -7.87 8.59
C PHE A 56 21.28 -7.97 7.12
N GLN A 57 20.20 -7.30 6.71
CA GLN A 57 19.87 -7.20 5.29
C GLN A 57 20.76 -6.16 4.61
N THR A 58 21.30 -6.51 3.44
CA THR A 58 21.99 -5.56 2.60
C THR A 58 21.00 -4.83 1.71
N VAL A 59 20.98 -3.51 1.79
CA VAL A 59 20.13 -2.62 1.00
C VAL A 59 20.98 -1.52 0.36
N TYR A 60 20.42 -0.86 -0.65
CA TYR A 60 21.11 0.16 -1.44
C TYR A 60 20.22 1.39 -1.55
N GLY A 61 20.85 2.55 -1.55
CA GLY A 61 20.21 3.84 -1.80
C GLY A 61 21.06 4.71 -2.71
N LEU A 62 20.50 5.78 -3.27
CA LEU A 62 21.20 6.72 -4.12
C LEU A 62 22.24 7.52 -3.33
N THR A 63 23.41 7.70 -3.90
CA THR A 63 24.34 8.74 -3.47
C THR A 63 23.90 10.10 -4.05
N LYS A 64 24.55 11.20 -3.62
CA LYS A 64 24.34 12.49 -4.28
C LYS A 64 24.66 12.40 -5.77
N LYS A 65 25.81 11.82 -6.12
CA LYS A 65 26.20 11.59 -7.51
C LYS A 65 25.20 10.75 -8.30
N GLY A 66 24.56 9.77 -7.65
CA GLY A 66 23.53 8.95 -8.29
C GLY A 66 22.23 9.74 -8.56
N ALA A 67 21.86 10.64 -7.66
CA ALA A 67 20.73 11.55 -7.84
C ALA A 67 21.04 12.57 -8.96
N ASP A 68 22.16 13.25 -8.87
CA ASP A 68 22.60 14.22 -9.88
C ASP A 68 22.63 13.57 -11.28
N TRP A 69 23.13 12.33 -11.37
CA TRP A 69 23.14 11.58 -12.63
C TRP A 69 21.74 11.29 -13.18
N LEU A 70 20.75 11.00 -12.31
CA LEU A 70 19.36 10.82 -12.73
C LEU A 70 18.74 12.13 -13.22
N ASP A 71 19.01 13.24 -12.52
CA ASP A 71 18.54 14.58 -12.89
C ASP A 71 19.07 14.99 -14.26
N GLU A 72 20.36 14.76 -14.55
CA GLU A 72 20.99 14.96 -15.86
C GLU A 72 20.31 14.14 -16.98
N HIS A 73 19.64 13.03 -16.62
CA HIS A 73 18.92 12.17 -17.56
C HIS A 73 17.39 12.38 -17.51
N GLY A 74 16.96 13.53 -16.98
CA GLY A 74 15.54 13.93 -16.98
C GLY A 74 14.68 13.21 -15.92
N VAL A 75 15.28 12.63 -14.89
CA VAL A 75 14.58 11.99 -13.79
C VAL A 75 14.90 12.73 -12.50
N GLU A 76 13.96 13.55 -12.03
CA GLU A 76 14.09 14.25 -10.75
C GLU A 76 14.33 13.25 -9.62
N ALA A 77 15.44 13.40 -8.93
CA ALA A 77 15.88 12.45 -7.93
C ALA A 77 16.50 13.11 -6.70
N THR A 78 16.34 12.45 -5.56
CA THR A 78 16.93 12.89 -4.30
C THR A 78 17.82 11.79 -3.72
N SER A 79 19.00 12.17 -3.25
CA SER A 79 19.91 11.21 -2.61
C SER A 79 19.32 10.62 -1.34
N SER A 80 19.64 9.36 -1.09
CA SER A 80 19.31 8.69 0.16
C SER A 80 20.19 9.22 1.31
N VAL A 81 19.71 9.07 2.55
CA VAL A 81 20.45 9.45 3.75
C VAL A 81 21.83 8.80 3.81
N ARG A 82 22.77 9.41 4.53
CA ARG A 82 24.15 8.90 4.58
C ARG A 82 24.31 7.63 5.40
N ARG A 83 23.55 7.49 6.50
CA ARG A 83 23.62 6.36 7.44
C ARG A 83 22.28 5.65 7.54
N VAL A 84 22.31 4.35 7.81
CA VAL A 84 21.09 3.56 8.08
C VAL A 84 20.36 4.10 9.30
N SER A 85 21.11 4.55 10.33
CA SER A 85 20.53 5.19 11.53
C SER A 85 19.68 6.41 11.23
N ASP A 86 19.99 7.11 10.12
CA ASP A 86 19.27 8.31 9.69
C ASP A 86 18.02 7.96 8.85
N MET A 87 17.84 6.68 8.50
CA MET A 87 16.65 6.21 7.79
C MET A 87 15.47 6.08 8.74
N THR A 88 14.45 6.86 8.50
CA THR A 88 13.19 6.68 9.20
C THR A 88 12.60 5.33 8.78
N ASN A 89 12.61 4.36 9.70
CA ASN A 89 11.98 3.05 9.57
C ASN A 89 12.27 2.32 8.23
N PRO A 90 13.53 1.91 7.96
CA PRO A 90 13.91 1.26 6.69
C PRO A 90 13.14 -0.03 6.42
N GLU A 91 12.73 -0.73 7.48
CA GLU A 91 11.94 -1.95 7.38
C GLU A 91 10.52 -1.71 6.86
N HIS A 92 9.90 -0.60 7.28
CA HIS A 92 8.60 -0.18 6.76
C HIS A 92 8.69 0.06 5.23
N ARG A 93 9.69 0.79 4.78
CA ARG A 93 9.91 1.06 3.35
C ARG A 93 10.13 -0.20 2.53
N LEU A 94 10.86 -1.17 3.07
CA LEU A 94 11.09 -2.45 2.39
C LEU A 94 9.81 -3.28 2.29
N TRP A 95 8.96 -3.26 3.30
CA TRP A 95 7.65 -3.91 3.24
C TRP A 95 6.74 -3.21 2.25
N LEU A 96 6.67 -1.90 2.31
CA LEU A 96 5.92 -1.09 1.36
C LEU A 96 6.31 -1.41 -0.09
N GLN A 97 7.61 -1.37 -0.39
CA GLN A 97 8.14 -1.73 -1.70
C GLN A 97 7.72 -3.15 -2.11
N PHE A 98 7.87 -4.13 -1.23
CA PHE A 98 7.51 -5.51 -1.50
C PHE A 98 6.02 -5.64 -1.85
N LEU A 99 5.13 -5.00 -1.11
CA LEU A 99 3.69 -5.04 -1.33
C LEU A 99 3.28 -4.34 -2.64
N VAL A 100 3.90 -3.20 -2.96
CA VAL A 100 3.71 -2.52 -4.25
C VAL A 100 4.13 -3.43 -5.39
N LEU A 101 5.30 -4.06 -5.31
CA LEU A 101 5.76 -5.00 -6.34
C LEU A 101 4.87 -6.25 -6.44
N CYS A 102 4.28 -6.72 -5.34
CA CYS A 102 3.26 -7.77 -5.36
C CYS A 102 2.02 -7.36 -6.17
N ALA A 103 1.56 -6.14 -6.01
CA ALA A 103 0.42 -5.62 -6.77
C ALA A 103 0.77 -5.49 -8.27
N GLU A 104 1.93 -4.94 -8.58
CA GLU A 104 2.41 -4.79 -9.96
C GLU A 104 2.62 -6.14 -10.67
N ALA A 105 3.16 -7.15 -9.97
CA ALA A 105 3.31 -8.50 -10.51
C ALA A 105 1.98 -9.16 -10.90
N ARG A 106 0.86 -8.62 -10.45
CA ARG A 106 -0.51 -9.01 -10.81
C ARG A 106 -1.13 -8.18 -11.90
N GLY A 107 -0.34 -7.29 -12.50
CA GLY A 107 -0.79 -6.40 -13.56
C GLY A 107 -1.57 -5.18 -13.07
N LEU A 108 -1.55 -4.88 -11.77
CA LEU A 108 -2.17 -3.67 -11.24
C LEU A 108 -1.23 -2.48 -11.32
N LYS A 109 -1.77 -1.31 -11.60
CA LYS A 109 -1.06 -0.06 -11.28
C LYS A 109 -1.02 0.08 -9.77
N ALA A 110 0.16 0.30 -9.19
CA ALA A 110 0.31 0.58 -7.77
C ALA A 110 1.23 1.78 -7.54
N LEU A 111 0.88 2.62 -6.57
CA LEU A 111 1.62 3.83 -6.24
C LEU A 111 1.92 3.87 -4.74
N THR A 112 3.12 4.27 -4.40
CA THR A 112 3.48 4.67 -3.04
C THR A 112 2.81 5.99 -2.67
N GLU A 113 2.76 6.34 -1.37
CA GLU A 113 2.27 7.65 -0.91
C GLU A 113 2.88 8.80 -1.70
N SER A 114 4.20 8.80 -1.86
CA SER A 114 4.92 9.88 -2.56
C SER A 114 4.55 9.99 -4.03
N GLU A 115 4.40 8.86 -4.73
CA GLU A 115 3.98 8.83 -6.14
C GLU A 115 2.54 9.31 -6.28
N LEU A 116 1.67 8.85 -5.41
CA LEU A 116 0.26 9.26 -5.41
C LEU A 116 0.11 10.77 -5.22
N LEU A 117 0.77 11.34 -4.20
CA LEU A 117 0.73 12.78 -3.95
C LEU A 117 1.34 13.58 -5.10
N ARG A 118 2.40 13.08 -5.74
CA ARG A 118 2.97 13.70 -6.95
C ARG A 118 1.99 13.68 -8.12
N GLU A 119 1.28 12.57 -8.35
CA GLU A 119 0.25 12.49 -9.38
C GLU A 119 -0.93 13.44 -9.11
N LEU A 120 -1.43 13.48 -7.87
CA LEU A 120 -2.53 14.34 -7.45
C LEU A 120 -2.22 15.83 -7.59
N ASN A 121 -0.96 16.21 -7.42
CA ASN A 121 -0.51 17.59 -7.46
C ASN A 121 0.19 17.96 -8.78
N ARG A 122 0.12 17.08 -9.80
CA ARG A 122 0.73 17.36 -11.10
C ARG A 122 0.12 18.58 -11.72
N GLY A 123 0.96 19.59 -12.07
CA GLY A 123 0.53 20.85 -12.68
C GLY A 123 -0.14 21.84 -11.72
N VAL A 124 -0.18 21.55 -10.41
CA VAL A 124 -0.66 22.50 -9.41
C VAL A 124 0.45 23.48 -9.08
N THR A 125 0.28 24.74 -9.47
CA THR A 125 1.23 25.83 -9.18
C THR A 125 0.86 26.63 -7.94
N ASP A 126 -0.43 26.65 -7.59
CA ASP A 126 -0.94 27.35 -6.41
C ASP A 126 -0.80 26.47 -5.17
N VAL A 127 0.05 26.88 -4.23
CA VAL A 127 0.34 26.16 -2.97
C VAL A 127 -0.93 25.91 -2.15
N SER A 128 -1.92 26.81 -2.21
CA SER A 128 -3.19 26.66 -1.49
C SER A 128 -4.05 25.50 -2.01
N ARG A 129 -3.82 25.06 -3.25
CA ARG A 129 -4.52 23.95 -3.91
C ARG A 129 -3.77 22.63 -3.82
N VAL A 130 -2.58 22.63 -3.26
CA VAL A 130 -1.78 21.40 -3.06
C VAL A 130 -2.51 20.45 -2.12
N ARG A 131 -2.86 19.29 -2.63
CA ARG A 131 -3.53 18.25 -1.85
C ARG A 131 -2.56 17.60 -0.88
N GLN A 132 -2.96 17.56 0.39
CA GLN A 132 -2.17 16.99 1.48
C GLN A 132 -2.50 15.53 1.79
N GLY A 133 -3.55 14.97 1.18
CA GLY A 133 -3.96 13.59 1.34
C GLY A 133 -4.80 13.08 0.18
N TYR A 134 -5.07 11.80 0.23
CA TYR A 134 -5.84 11.09 -0.78
C TYR A 134 -7.34 11.09 -0.47
N LEU A 135 -7.68 11.06 0.82
CA LEU A 135 -9.05 11.00 1.29
C LEU A 135 -9.23 11.93 2.51
N LYS A 136 -10.22 12.81 2.44
CA LYS A 136 -10.60 13.66 3.57
C LYS A 136 -11.68 12.95 4.39
N VAL A 137 -11.41 12.75 5.68
CA VAL A 137 -12.31 12.07 6.61
C VAL A 137 -12.57 12.89 7.85
N ARG A 138 -13.70 12.64 8.50
CA ARG A 138 -14.03 13.20 9.80
C ARG A 138 -13.69 12.18 10.88
N VAL A 139 -12.71 12.50 11.70
CA VAL A 139 -12.23 11.62 12.79
C VAL A 139 -12.87 12.10 14.09
N GLN A 140 -13.59 11.19 14.77
CA GLN A 140 -14.15 11.45 16.09
C GLN A 140 -13.05 11.40 17.16
N ARG A 141 -13.05 12.39 18.05
CA ARG A 141 -12.17 12.48 19.21
C ARG A 141 -12.97 12.83 20.45
N PRO A 142 -12.45 12.61 21.67
CA PRO A 142 -13.14 13.02 22.90
C PRO A 142 -13.49 14.51 22.95
N GLN A 143 -12.66 15.36 22.32
CA GLN A 143 -12.85 16.82 22.27
C GLN A 143 -13.71 17.29 21.09
N GLY A 144 -14.26 16.39 20.27
CA GLY A 144 -15.04 16.70 19.09
C GLY A 144 -14.48 16.11 17.81
N ALA A 145 -15.23 16.24 16.71
CA ALA A 145 -14.82 15.73 15.42
C ALA A 145 -13.90 16.72 14.69
N ILE A 146 -12.84 16.20 14.07
CA ILE A 146 -11.93 16.97 13.23
C ILE A 146 -11.89 16.42 11.82
N GLU A 147 -11.74 17.28 10.81
CA GLU A 147 -11.38 16.87 9.46
C GLU A 147 -9.89 16.52 9.40
N ARG A 148 -9.58 15.44 8.71
CA ARG A 148 -8.22 14.98 8.50
C ARG A 148 -8.03 14.47 7.09
N ASP A 149 -6.93 14.89 6.47
CA ASP A 149 -6.45 14.31 5.24
C ASP A 149 -5.68 13.03 5.55
N LEU A 150 -6.19 11.90 5.05
CA LEU A 150 -5.52 10.61 5.17
C LEU A 150 -4.69 10.30 3.94
N ARG A 151 -3.56 9.65 4.17
CA ARG A 151 -2.61 9.20 3.15
C ARG A 151 -2.40 7.71 3.30
N PRO A 152 -2.56 6.93 2.23
CA PRO A 152 -2.21 5.52 2.26
C PRO A 152 -0.69 5.35 2.24
N ASP A 153 -0.20 4.26 2.80
CA ASP A 153 1.18 3.86 2.57
C ASP A 153 1.39 3.50 1.08
N PHE A 154 0.38 2.86 0.47
CA PHE A 154 0.30 2.65 -0.98
C PHE A 154 -1.15 2.48 -1.43
N VAL A 155 -1.39 2.66 -2.72
CA VAL A 155 -2.65 2.32 -3.38
C VAL A 155 -2.41 1.34 -4.53
N ALA A 156 -3.37 0.45 -4.76
CA ALA A 156 -3.42 -0.37 -5.96
C ALA A 156 -4.75 -0.12 -6.68
N PHE A 157 -4.68 0.09 -8.00
CA PHE A 157 -5.83 0.41 -8.83
C PHE A 157 -6.40 -0.87 -9.43
N GLU A 158 -7.67 -1.11 -9.20
CA GLU A 158 -8.42 -2.26 -9.68
C GLU A 158 -9.56 -1.81 -10.58
N ALA A 159 -10.21 -2.74 -11.27
CA ALA A 159 -11.25 -2.40 -12.25
C ALA A 159 -12.48 -1.69 -11.63
N ASP A 160 -12.79 -1.99 -10.37
CA ASP A 160 -13.94 -1.46 -9.63
C ASP A 160 -13.63 -0.32 -8.66
N GLY A 161 -12.37 0.08 -8.57
CA GLY A 161 -11.90 1.12 -7.66
C GLY A 161 -10.52 0.83 -7.08
N VAL A 162 -10.19 1.43 -5.95
CA VAL A 162 -8.85 1.32 -5.38
C VAL A 162 -8.82 0.50 -4.10
N THR A 163 -7.69 -0.17 -3.90
CA THR A 163 -7.27 -0.78 -2.66
C THR A 163 -6.32 0.16 -1.93
N TRP A 164 -6.69 0.55 -0.74
CA TRP A 164 -5.90 1.33 0.21
C TRP A 164 -5.03 0.40 1.06
N GLY A 165 -3.72 0.53 1.02
CA GLY A 165 -2.79 -0.27 1.80
C GLY A 165 -2.18 0.51 2.97
N GLU A 166 -2.21 -0.10 4.16
CA GLU A 166 -1.57 0.40 5.38
C GLU A 166 -0.57 -0.63 5.90
N VAL A 167 0.67 -0.23 6.13
CA VAL A 167 1.72 -1.07 6.71
C VAL A 167 1.99 -0.66 8.15
N ASP A 168 1.27 -1.25 9.10
CA ASP A 168 1.36 -0.89 10.50
C ASP A 168 2.47 -1.66 11.23
N ARG A 169 3.53 -0.93 11.54
CA ARG A 169 4.70 -1.46 12.23
C ARG A 169 4.87 -0.96 13.66
N SER A 170 4.01 -0.06 14.11
CA SER A 170 4.08 0.54 15.44
C SER A 170 2.88 0.15 16.30
N LYS A 171 2.98 0.38 17.59
CA LYS A 171 1.83 0.32 18.49
C LYS A 171 0.83 1.39 18.05
N ARG A 172 -0.44 1.01 17.88
CA ARG A 172 -1.52 1.96 17.65
C ARG A 172 -1.84 2.69 18.97
N GLY A 173 -2.14 3.98 18.87
CA GLY A 173 -2.76 4.76 19.94
C GLY A 173 -4.21 5.09 19.59
N ALA A 174 -4.96 5.62 20.53
CA ALA A 174 -6.38 5.97 20.36
C ALA A 174 -6.64 6.84 19.10
N GLU A 175 -5.75 7.73 18.76
CA GLU A 175 -5.86 8.56 17.54
C GLU A 175 -5.75 7.74 16.25
N ARG A 176 -4.89 6.73 16.22
CA ARG A 176 -4.76 5.84 15.06
C ARG A 176 -5.95 4.90 14.94
N GLU A 177 -6.48 4.43 16.07
CA GLU A 177 -7.69 3.60 16.10
C GLU A 177 -8.89 4.39 15.57
N ALA A 178 -9.06 5.65 16.00
CA ALA A 178 -10.08 6.54 15.48
C ALA A 178 -9.89 6.84 13.98
N SER A 179 -8.64 6.97 13.51
CA SER A 179 -8.34 7.14 12.08
C SER A 179 -8.67 5.87 11.28
N LEU A 180 -8.40 4.70 11.83
CA LEU A 180 -8.79 3.42 11.22
C LEU A 180 -10.31 3.31 11.08
N ALA A 181 -11.06 3.61 12.14
CA ALA A 181 -12.51 3.61 12.13
C ALA A 181 -13.07 4.60 11.08
N ALA A 182 -12.53 5.82 11.03
CA ALA A 182 -12.92 6.83 10.06
C ALA A 182 -12.61 6.41 8.60
N LEU A 183 -11.49 5.73 8.38
CA LEU A 183 -11.12 5.22 7.07
C LEU A 183 -12.05 4.07 6.62
N VAL A 184 -12.40 3.17 7.55
CA VAL A 184 -13.40 2.11 7.28
C VAL A 184 -14.74 2.73 6.88
N GLY A 185 -15.20 3.75 7.60
CA GLY A 185 -16.42 4.50 7.26
C GLY A 185 -16.34 5.32 5.98
N ALA A 186 -15.18 5.38 5.35
CA ALA A 186 -14.97 6.05 4.08
C ALA A 186 -14.87 5.08 2.88
N ILE A 187 -14.99 3.78 3.11
CA ILE A 187 -15.11 2.80 2.03
C ILE A 187 -16.39 3.08 1.25
N GLY A 188 -16.32 2.97 -0.07
CA GLY A 188 -17.39 3.39 -1.00
C GLY A 188 -17.34 4.87 -1.38
N ARG A 189 -16.53 5.72 -0.71
CA ARG A 189 -16.39 7.14 -1.05
C ARG A 189 -15.38 7.34 -2.18
N THR A 190 -15.59 8.43 -2.89
CA THR A 190 -14.68 8.88 -3.95
C THR A 190 -13.46 9.58 -3.34
N ALA A 191 -12.28 9.16 -3.75
CA ALA A 191 -11.00 9.75 -3.38
C ALA A 191 -10.66 10.98 -4.24
N ALA A 192 -9.51 11.59 -3.96
CA ALA A 192 -9.09 12.85 -4.57
C ALA A 192 -8.87 12.79 -6.10
N ASP A 193 -8.63 11.61 -6.66
CA ASP A 193 -8.45 11.36 -8.10
C ASP A 193 -9.74 10.91 -8.81
N GLY A 194 -10.86 10.89 -8.09
CA GLY A 194 -12.14 10.43 -8.63
C GLY A 194 -12.38 8.92 -8.52
N GLN A 195 -11.41 8.15 -8.03
CA GLN A 195 -11.56 6.72 -7.83
C GLN A 195 -12.34 6.40 -6.54
N VAL A 196 -13.08 5.30 -6.54
CA VAL A 196 -13.82 4.86 -5.35
C VAL A 196 -12.92 3.96 -4.50
N VAL A 197 -12.84 4.24 -3.20
CA VAL A 197 -12.14 3.36 -2.25
C VAL A 197 -13.00 2.13 -1.99
N ARG A 198 -12.62 1.00 -2.54
CA ARG A 198 -13.35 -0.27 -2.42
C ARG A 198 -12.78 -1.19 -1.39
N ARG A 199 -11.47 -1.11 -1.15
CA ARG A 199 -10.78 -2.03 -0.26
C ARG A 199 -9.79 -1.28 0.61
N MET A 200 -9.63 -1.79 1.81
CA MET A 200 -8.58 -1.40 2.72
C MET A 200 -7.89 -2.65 3.24
N VAL A 201 -6.57 -2.67 3.21
CA VAL A 201 -5.79 -3.77 3.79
C VAL A 201 -4.79 -3.23 4.80
N VAL A 202 -4.85 -3.74 6.02
CA VAL A 202 -3.93 -3.40 7.11
C VAL A 202 -2.94 -4.55 7.29
N PHE A 203 -1.68 -4.30 6.97
CA PHE A 203 -0.59 -5.26 7.14
C PHE A 203 0.10 -5.04 8.49
N CYS A 204 -0.06 -5.98 9.40
CA CYS A 204 0.40 -5.86 10.78
C CYS A 204 1.75 -6.53 11.00
N LYS A 205 2.69 -5.83 11.66
CA LYS A 205 4.03 -6.38 11.98
C LYS A 205 3.98 -7.51 13.00
N THR A 206 3.10 -7.39 13.99
CA THR A 206 3.04 -8.31 15.13
C THR A 206 1.60 -8.73 15.40
N GLU A 207 1.45 -9.88 16.04
CA GLU A 207 0.14 -10.35 16.50
C GLU A 207 -0.58 -9.33 17.38
N ARG A 208 0.13 -8.65 18.27
CA ARG A 208 -0.47 -7.60 19.11
C ARG A 208 -1.06 -6.44 18.31
N ILE A 209 -0.43 -6.06 17.20
CA ILE A 209 -0.93 -5.00 16.31
C ILE A 209 -2.15 -5.52 15.54
N GLU A 210 -2.06 -6.75 15.03
CA GLU A 210 -3.17 -7.44 14.37
C GLU A 210 -4.42 -7.54 15.26
N GLN A 211 -4.25 -8.06 16.48
CA GLN A 211 -5.36 -8.20 17.44
C GLN A 211 -6.00 -6.85 17.79
N ARG A 212 -5.23 -5.78 17.89
CA ARG A 212 -5.77 -4.44 18.10
C ARG A 212 -6.56 -3.93 16.89
N ALA A 213 -6.07 -4.11 15.68
CA ALA A 213 -6.80 -3.75 14.47
C ALA A 213 -8.12 -4.53 14.38
N LEU A 214 -8.07 -5.84 14.63
CA LEU A 214 -9.25 -6.70 14.68
C LEU A 214 -10.24 -6.27 15.78
N ALA A 215 -9.75 -5.90 16.96
CA ALA A 215 -10.61 -5.43 18.05
C ALA A 215 -11.38 -4.16 17.65
N VAL A 216 -10.73 -3.20 16.98
CA VAL A 216 -11.41 -2.00 16.46
C VAL A 216 -12.48 -2.37 15.44
N LEU A 217 -12.17 -3.24 14.48
CA LEU A 217 -13.12 -3.63 13.43
C LEU A 217 -14.31 -4.42 14.00
N ARG A 218 -14.07 -5.34 14.93
CA ARG A 218 -15.12 -6.12 15.60
C ARG A 218 -15.99 -5.24 16.49
N HIS A 219 -15.40 -4.26 17.17
CA HIS A 219 -16.17 -3.29 17.94
C HIS A 219 -17.11 -2.47 17.02
N LEU A 220 -16.59 -1.97 15.89
CA LEU A 220 -17.41 -1.31 14.88
C LEU A 220 -18.52 -2.23 14.33
N ALA A 221 -18.22 -3.50 14.08
CA ALA A 221 -19.21 -4.46 13.62
C ALA A 221 -20.34 -4.68 14.64
N LEU A 222 -20.00 -4.76 15.93
CA LEU A 222 -20.98 -4.90 17.01
C LEU A 222 -21.82 -3.63 17.21
N GLU A 223 -21.21 -2.45 17.23
CA GLU A 223 -21.93 -1.18 17.36
C GLU A 223 -22.95 -0.95 16.25
N LEU A 224 -22.63 -1.42 15.04
CA LEU A 224 -23.43 -1.20 13.85
C LEU A 224 -24.42 -2.33 13.56
N ALA A 225 -24.24 -3.52 14.17
CA ALA A 225 -25.11 -4.68 13.97
C ALA A 225 -26.55 -4.47 14.47
N HIS A 226 -26.76 -3.59 15.43
CA HIS A 226 -28.07 -3.32 16.05
C HIS A 226 -28.84 -2.18 15.39
N HIS A 227 -28.36 -1.64 14.27
CA HIS A 227 -28.98 -0.49 13.64
C HIS A 227 -29.93 -0.90 12.51
N VAL A 228 -31.11 -0.29 12.52
CA VAL A 228 -32.03 -0.28 11.38
C VAL A 228 -31.27 0.26 10.14
N LEU A 229 -31.58 -0.28 8.97
CA LEU A 229 -31.04 0.21 7.71
C LEU A 229 -31.32 1.72 7.59
N ILE A 230 -30.27 2.51 7.59
CA ILE A 230 -30.31 3.96 7.40
C ILE A 230 -29.48 4.27 6.17
N GLU A 231 -30.05 5.03 5.26
CA GLU A 231 -29.37 5.42 4.03
C GLU A 231 -27.98 6.03 4.30
N GLY A 232 -26.98 5.52 3.59
CA GLY A 232 -25.60 5.97 3.71
C GLY A 232 -24.86 5.56 4.98
N ARG A 233 -25.53 4.89 5.93
CA ARG A 233 -24.86 4.36 7.13
C ARG A 233 -24.26 3.00 6.81
N PHE A 234 -22.95 2.86 7.05
CA PHE A 234 -22.23 1.62 6.82
C PHE A 234 -22.36 0.67 8.02
N HIS A 235 -22.21 -0.62 7.76
CA HIS A 235 -22.01 -1.66 8.78
C HIS A 235 -21.01 -2.70 8.29
N LEU A 236 -20.44 -3.47 9.20
CA LEU A 236 -19.41 -4.45 8.94
C LEU A 236 -19.91 -5.85 9.23
N ARG A 237 -19.51 -6.81 8.38
CA ARG A 237 -19.71 -8.25 8.59
C ARG A 237 -18.38 -8.97 8.46
N GLU A 238 -17.93 -9.64 9.53
CA GLU A 238 -16.74 -10.50 9.44
C GLU A 238 -17.15 -11.80 8.72
N THR A 239 -16.62 -12.05 7.54
CA THR A 239 -16.93 -13.23 6.71
C THR A 239 -15.90 -14.33 6.88
N GLU A 240 -14.64 -13.97 7.07
CA GLU A 240 -13.54 -14.86 7.42
C GLU A 240 -12.69 -14.18 8.50
N PRO A 241 -11.88 -14.90 9.26
CA PRO A 241 -11.01 -14.31 10.26
C PRO A 241 -10.12 -13.19 9.66
N GLY A 242 -10.38 -11.96 10.08
CA GLY A 242 -9.67 -10.78 9.61
C GLY A 242 -10.15 -10.20 8.28
N ILE A 243 -11.21 -10.73 7.69
CA ILE A 243 -11.82 -10.19 6.47
C ILE A 243 -13.25 -9.73 6.79
N PHE A 244 -13.51 -8.47 6.51
CA PHE A 244 -14.79 -7.81 6.76
C PHE A 244 -15.36 -7.27 5.46
N GLU A 245 -16.62 -7.54 5.20
CA GLU A 245 -17.41 -6.83 4.20
C GLU A 245 -17.95 -5.53 4.79
N VAL A 246 -17.95 -4.49 3.98
CA VAL A 246 -18.55 -3.19 4.30
C VAL A 246 -19.82 -3.04 3.49
N TRP A 247 -20.93 -2.86 4.19
CA TRP A 247 -22.26 -2.73 3.62
C TRP A 247 -22.85 -1.36 3.95
N THR A 248 -23.76 -0.88 3.10
CA THR A 248 -24.55 0.32 3.34
C THR A 248 -25.93 0.17 2.72
N ALA A 249 -26.93 0.83 3.29
CA ALA A 249 -28.23 0.91 2.68
C ALA A 249 -28.27 2.01 1.62
N LEU A 250 -28.61 1.64 0.40
CA LEU A 250 -28.78 2.57 -0.73
C LEU A 250 -30.24 2.55 -1.21
N LEU A 251 -30.73 3.70 -1.66
CA LEU A 251 -32.04 3.78 -2.30
C LEU A 251 -31.97 3.14 -3.69
N SER A 252 -32.77 2.12 -3.89
CA SER A 252 -32.97 1.45 -5.18
C SER A 252 -34.35 1.80 -5.76
N PRO A 253 -34.43 2.25 -7.00
CA PRO A 253 -35.70 2.59 -7.62
C PRO A 253 -36.54 1.33 -7.86
N LEU A 254 -37.85 1.46 -7.60
CA LEU A 254 -38.87 0.45 -7.89
C LEU A 254 -39.77 0.90 -9.02
N PRO A 255 -40.45 -0.02 -9.73
CA PRO A 255 -41.50 0.35 -10.67
C PRO A 255 -42.57 1.22 -10.00
N GLY A 256 -43.03 2.25 -10.72
CA GLY A 256 -44.04 3.18 -10.20
C GLY A 256 -43.47 4.37 -9.40
N GLY A 257 -42.16 4.68 -9.51
CA GLY A 257 -41.56 5.88 -8.91
C GLY A 257 -41.31 5.76 -7.39
N ARG A 258 -41.48 4.59 -6.81
CA ARG A 258 -41.14 4.30 -5.42
C ARG A 258 -39.64 3.95 -5.30
N SER A 259 -39.07 4.09 -4.11
CA SER A 259 -37.73 3.63 -3.80
C SER A 259 -37.76 2.79 -2.53
N GLN A 260 -36.85 1.82 -2.47
CA GLN A 260 -36.63 1.02 -1.26
C GLN A 260 -35.15 1.09 -0.84
N LEU A 261 -34.88 0.98 0.45
CA LEU A 261 -33.53 0.81 0.95
C LEU A 261 -33.09 -0.64 0.72
N VAL A 262 -32.00 -0.80 0.00
CA VAL A 262 -31.38 -2.10 -0.27
C VAL A 262 -30.00 -2.14 0.38
N ASP A 263 -29.78 -3.16 1.17
CA ASP A 263 -28.44 -3.42 1.74
C ASP A 263 -27.48 -3.81 0.63
N THR A 264 -26.45 -3.01 0.45
CA THR A 264 -25.51 -3.11 -0.67
C THR A 264 -24.09 -3.19 -0.17
N ARG A 265 -23.35 -4.19 -0.62
CA ARG A 265 -21.93 -4.30 -0.33
C ARG A 265 -21.15 -3.24 -1.10
N ILE A 266 -20.42 -2.39 -0.40
CA ILE A 266 -19.65 -1.28 -0.99
C ILE A 266 -18.15 -1.49 -0.98
N GLY A 267 -17.67 -2.50 -0.27
CA GLY A 267 -16.25 -2.82 -0.22
C GLY A 267 -15.87 -3.78 0.88
N HIS A 268 -14.57 -3.81 1.19
CA HIS A 268 -13.99 -4.76 2.13
C HIS A 268 -12.87 -4.15 2.97
N VAL A 269 -12.63 -4.75 4.14
CA VAL A 269 -11.45 -4.48 4.98
C VAL A 269 -10.76 -5.80 5.29
N GLY A 270 -9.46 -5.87 5.03
CA GLY A 270 -8.63 -7.01 5.39
C GLY A 270 -7.58 -6.63 6.44
N VAL A 271 -7.32 -7.52 7.38
CA VAL A 271 -6.20 -7.43 8.32
C VAL A 271 -5.33 -8.64 8.11
N GLN A 272 -4.07 -8.42 7.81
CA GLN A 272 -3.11 -9.48 7.55
C GLN A 272 -1.82 -9.29 8.34
N ARG A 273 -1.37 -10.35 9.01
CA ARG A 273 -0.07 -10.36 9.66
C ARG A 273 1.05 -10.57 8.65
N LEU A 274 2.06 -9.71 8.71
CA LEU A 274 3.29 -9.88 7.94
C LEU A 274 4.19 -10.93 8.60
N PRO A 275 4.91 -11.74 7.82
CA PRO A 275 5.95 -12.61 8.36
C PRO A 275 7.06 -11.79 9.01
N ILE A 276 7.80 -12.43 9.92
CA ILE A 276 8.91 -11.78 10.66
C ILE A 276 9.98 -11.26 9.70
N TRP A 277 10.26 -12.01 8.64
CA TRP A 277 11.28 -11.69 7.66
C TRP A 277 10.64 -11.33 6.31
N LEU A 278 11.19 -10.31 5.69
CA LEU A 278 10.82 -9.97 4.32
C LEU A 278 11.11 -11.16 3.39
N PRO A 279 10.13 -11.61 2.61
CA PRO A 279 10.31 -12.80 1.78
C PRO A 279 11.47 -12.68 0.79
N LYS A 280 12.19 -13.76 0.62
CA LYS A 280 13.08 -13.97 -0.51
C LYS A 280 12.28 -14.75 -1.54
N VAL A 281 11.76 -14.05 -2.53
CA VAL A 281 10.92 -14.66 -3.54
C VAL A 281 11.75 -15.64 -4.38
N ARG A 282 11.17 -16.81 -4.63
CA ARG A 282 11.73 -17.81 -5.52
C ARG A 282 10.75 -18.02 -6.66
N VAL A 283 11.26 -18.09 -7.86
CA VAL A 283 10.51 -18.46 -9.05
C VAL A 283 10.77 -19.93 -9.30
N ASP A 284 9.71 -20.72 -9.36
CA ASP A 284 9.84 -22.12 -9.75
C ASP A 284 10.07 -22.26 -11.27
N SER A 285 10.28 -23.49 -11.73
CA SER A 285 10.58 -23.76 -13.13
C SER A 285 9.42 -23.43 -14.07
N SER A 286 8.19 -23.39 -13.60
CA SER A 286 6.99 -23.08 -14.40
C SER A 286 6.82 -21.58 -14.66
N ASN A 287 7.40 -20.72 -13.83
CA ASN A 287 7.29 -19.27 -13.89
C ASN A 287 8.54 -18.57 -14.42
N ARG A 288 9.30 -19.22 -15.30
CA ARG A 288 10.65 -18.77 -15.70
C ARG A 288 10.72 -17.38 -16.31
N HIS A 289 9.73 -16.95 -17.02
CA HIS A 289 9.74 -15.69 -17.79
C HIS A 289 8.61 -14.76 -17.42
N SER A 290 8.02 -14.95 -16.25
CA SER A 290 6.89 -14.16 -15.77
C SER A 290 7.21 -13.50 -14.43
N THR A 291 6.85 -12.24 -14.28
CA THR A 291 6.89 -11.53 -12.99
C THR A 291 5.84 -12.07 -12.02
N ALA A 292 4.78 -12.68 -12.48
CA ALA A 292 3.72 -13.24 -11.65
C ALA A 292 4.21 -14.34 -10.70
N GLY A 293 5.25 -15.09 -11.08
CA GLY A 293 5.88 -16.06 -10.20
C GLY A 293 6.88 -15.52 -9.20
N TRP A 294 7.21 -14.23 -9.26
CA TRP A 294 8.18 -13.60 -8.37
C TRP A 294 7.63 -13.29 -6.99
N PHE A 295 6.32 -13.05 -6.87
CA PHE A 295 5.67 -12.72 -5.62
C PHE A 295 4.47 -13.63 -5.40
N ASN A 296 4.43 -14.22 -4.19
CA ASN A 296 3.35 -15.09 -3.81
C ASN A 296 2.09 -14.27 -3.51
N GLU A 297 0.95 -14.80 -3.89
CA GLU A 297 -0.37 -14.21 -3.76
C GLU A 297 -0.85 -14.03 -2.32
N ASN A 298 -0.23 -14.72 -1.39
CA ASN A 298 -0.61 -14.74 0.03
C ASN A 298 -0.47 -13.38 0.75
N TYR A 299 0.15 -12.38 0.11
CA TYR A 299 0.30 -11.05 0.71
C TYR A 299 -0.81 -10.06 0.34
N LEU A 300 -1.77 -10.52 -0.41
CA LEU A 300 -2.96 -9.74 -0.75
C LEU A 300 -4.17 -10.66 -0.54
N PRO A 301 -4.70 -10.76 0.69
CA PRO A 301 -5.67 -11.79 1.09
C PRO A 301 -6.96 -11.76 0.30
N TYR A 302 -7.35 -10.60 -0.21
CA TYR A 302 -8.54 -10.41 -1.03
C TYR A 302 -8.42 -10.99 -2.47
N ARG A 303 -7.33 -11.68 -2.77
CA ARG A 303 -7.07 -12.18 -4.13
C ARG A 303 -7.07 -13.68 -4.26
N LYS A 304 -7.65 -14.36 -3.37
CA LYS A 304 -7.91 -15.76 -3.54
C LYS A 304 -8.94 -15.92 -4.67
N ASP A 305 -8.53 -16.60 -5.71
CA ASP A 305 -9.36 -17.10 -6.81
C ASP A 305 -10.60 -16.28 -7.20
N GLY A 306 -10.43 -15.37 -8.14
CA GLY A 306 -11.55 -14.69 -8.80
C GLY A 306 -11.99 -13.37 -8.19
N GLY A 307 -11.29 -12.88 -7.20
CA GLY A 307 -11.57 -11.56 -6.63
C GLY A 307 -12.71 -11.56 -5.62
N TRP A 308 -12.98 -10.39 -5.14
CA TRP A 308 -14.18 -10.09 -4.35
C TRP A 308 -15.40 -10.22 -5.26
N GLY A 309 -15.93 -11.41 -5.42
CA GLY A 309 -17.09 -11.70 -6.25
C GLY A 309 -18.34 -10.94 -5.86
#